data_020b23228fc02106792b4e86f3ab6d3a
#
_entry.id   020b23228fc02106792b4e86f3ab6d3a
#
_cell.length_a   1.000
_cell.length_b   1.000
_cell.length_c   1.000
_cell.angle_alpha   90.00
_cell.angle_beta   90.00
_cell.angle_gamma   90.00
#
_symmetry.space_group_name_H-M   'P 1'
#
loop_
_entity.id
_entity.type
_entity.pdbx_description
1 polymer ?
#
loop_
_entity_poly.entity_id
_entity_poly.type
_entity_poly.pdbx_seq_one_letter_code
_entity_poly.pdbx_strand_id
1 'polypeptide(L)'
;MGQTSCNALSDRLIVIKELVDRGLDPEGTHTILGLMGINAPDTATLAGVKLYSEYLPKAAEKPYTDEQRYLQFLWDSLEHAPLAPATNFAFPFRRIIAQRLFLHCGKNFCAEAIRFNLGQNISAGDDVFINAGTYIDAKGGVTLGNAVGIGEWVRIFTHTHSESDHAERTYAPVVIGDYAKVYSGAMILPGVTIGEQAIVAGGAVVTKDVPPNAVVAGIPAQVIRQRKTEGRCREQLNHTWLYDGAFQDE
;
A
#
# COMPACT_ATOMS: atom_id res chain seq x y z
N MET A 1 17.05 1.08 -40.32
CA MET A 1 16.98 -0.13 -39.53
C MET A 1 16.81 0.28 -38.10
N GLY A 2 15.55 0.37 -37.62
CA GLY A 2 15.24 0.73 -36.26
C GLY A 2 15.53 -0.48 -35.37
N GLN A 3 16.54 -0.36 -34.54
CA GLN A 3 16.69 -1.26 -33.40
C GLN A 3 15.53 -0.98 -32.43
N THR A 4 14.54 -1.84 -32.39
CA THR A 4 13.69 -2.02 -31.22
C THR A 4 14.61 -2.50 -30.10
N SER A 5 15.12 -1.56 -29.29
CA SER A 5 15.75 -1.93 -28.02
C SER A 5 14.62 -2.47 -27.15
N CYS A 6 14.51 -3.80 -27.11
CA CYS A 6 13.69 -4.49 -26.14
C CYS A 6 14.04 -3.90 -24.76
N ASN A 7 13.06 -3.33 -24.05
CA ASN A 7 13.33 -2.75 -22.76
C ASN A 7 13.42 -3.90 -21.74
N ALA A 8 14.63 -4.32 -21.43
CA ALA A 8 14.89 -5.48 -20.58
C ALA A 8 14.15 -5.46 -19.22
N LEU A 9 13.73 -4.27 -18.74
CA LEU A 9 12.93 -4.15 -17.53
C LEU A 9 11.44 -4.46 -17.80
N SER A 10 10.90 -4.01 -18.93
CA SER A 10 9.51 -4.34 -19.32
C SER A 10 9.35 -5.83 -19.56
N ASP A 11 10.33 -6.48 -20.22
CA ASP A 11 10.28 -7.94 -20.42
C ASP A 11 10.27 -8.72 -19.10
N ARG A 12 11.05 -8.26 -18.10
CA ARG A 12 11.03 -8.85 -16.76
C ARG A 12 9.65 -8.69 -16.10
N LEU A 13 9.03 -7.51 -16.21
CA LEU A 13 7.71 -7.25 -15.64
C LEU A 13 6.62 -8.11 -16.28
N ILE A 14 6.69 -8.35 -17.59
CA ILE A 14 5.77 -9.27 -18.28
C ILE A 14 5.88 -10.66 -17.69
N VAL A 15 7.09 -11.21 -17.56
CA VAL A 15 7.30 -12.55 -16.98
C VAL A 15 6.84 -12.60 -15.52
N ILE A 16 7.12 -11.55 -14.73
CA ILE A 16 6.66 -11.45 -13.34
C ILE A 16 5.14 -11.49 -13.28
N LYS A 17 4.47 -10.70 -14.11
CA LYS A 17 3.01 -10.67 -14.17
C LYS A 17 2.43 -12.05 -14.53
N GLU A 18 2.98 -12.71 -15.52
CA GLU A 18 2.53 -14.06 -15.91
C GLU A 18 2.69 -15.08 -14.78
N LEU A 19 3.79 -15.01 -14.01
CA LEU A 19 4.01 -15.88 -12.85
C LEU A 19 3.00 -15.60 -11.75
N VAL A 20 2.76 -14.32 -11.44
CA VAL A 20 1.79 -13.90 -10.43
C VAL A 20 0.37 -14.29 -10.82
N ASP A 21 -0.03 -14.10 -12.08
CA ASP A 21 -1.38 -14.43 -12.57
C ASP A 21 -1.67 -15.94 -12.51
N ARG A 22 -0.66 -16.78 -12.69
CA ARG A 22 -0.78 -18.26 -12.57
C ARG A 22 -0.91 -18.75 -11.13
N GLY A 23 -0.60 -17.92 -10.16
CA GLY A 23 -0.47 -18.27 -8.75
C GLY A 23 0.97 -18.60 -8.36
N LEU A 24 1.41 -18.07 -7.22
CA LEU A 24 2.79 -18.21 -6.77
C LEU A 24 2.99 -19.45 -5.92
N ASP A 25 4.10 -20.13 -6.22
CA ASP A 25 4.70 -21.22 -5.48
C ASP A 25 6.20 -20.90 -5.19
N PRO A 26 6.95 -21.79 -4.53
CA PRO A 26 8.37 -21.56 -4.29
C PRO A 26 9.20 -21.35 -5.57
N GLU A 27 8.85 -22.03 -6.67
CA GLU A 27 9.57 -21.97 -7.94
C GLU A 27 9.36 -20.63 -8.65
N GLY A 28 8.11 -20.18 -8.75
CA GLY A 28 7.76 -18.85 -9.26
C GLY A 28 8.37 -17.73 -8.43
N THR A 29 8.34 -17.88 -7.10
CA THR A 29 8.97 -16.92 -6.18
C THR A 29 10.47 -16.83 -6.36
N HIS A 30 11.17 -17.98 -6.47
CA HIS A 30 12.60 -18.04 -6.76
C HIS A 30 12.94 -17.30 -8.07
N THR A 31 12.17 -17.59 -9.12
CA THR A 31 12.35 -16.95 -10.44
C THR A 31 12.17 -15.44 -10.36
N ILE A 32 11.12 -14.95 -9.69
CA ILE A 32 10.87 -13.50 -9.54
C ILE A 32 12.00 -12.82 -8.78
N LEU A 33 12.49 -13.41 -7.68
CA LEU A 33 13.64 -12.86 -6.95
C LEU A 33 14.86 -12.70 -7.86
N GLY A 34 15.15 -13.68 -8.70
CA GLY A 34 16.20 -13.60 -9.71
C GLY A 34 15.98 -12.46 -10.72
N LEU A 35 14.73 -12.26 -11.19
CA LEU A 35 14.37 -11.15 -12.08
C LEU A 35 14.51 -9.78 -11.40
N MET A 36 14.34 -9.70 -10.08
CA MET A 36 14.60 -8.50 -9.29
C MET A 36 16.10 -8.24 -9.08
N GLY A 37 16.97 -9.18 -9.46
CA GLY A 37 18.42 -9.12 -9.25
C GLY A 37 18.87 -9.60 -7.88
N ILE A 38 18.03 -10.34 -7.16
CA ILE A 38 18.36 -10.92 -5.85
C ILE A 38 18.96 -12.33 -6.06
N ASN A 39 20.01 -12.65 -5.31
CA ASN A 39 20.49 -14.03 -5.21
C ASN A 39 19.45 -14.81 -4.36
N ALA A 40 18.52 -15.47 -5.05
CA ALA A 40 17.38 -16.10 -4.43
C ALA A 40 17.77 -17.36 -3.61
N PRO A 41 17.17 -17.59 -2.43
CA PRO A 41 17.22 -18.87 -1.75
C PRO A 41 16.67 -19.99 -2.65
N ASP A 42 17.08 -21.22 -2.41
CA ASP A 42 16.51 -22.38 -3.12
C ASP A 42 15.01 -22.57 -2.77
N THR A 43 14.34 -23.33 -3.60
CA THR A 43 12.87 -23.55 -3.47
C THR A 43 12.48 -24.28 -2.19
N ALA A 44 13.34 -25.15 -1.66
CA ALA A 44 13.09 -25.82 -0.37
C ALA A 44 13.13 -24.83 0.80
N THR A 45 14.08 -23.90 0.76
CA THR A 45 14.18 -22.80 1.72
C THR A 45 12.96 -21.88 1.62
N LEU A 46 12.55 -21.51 0.40
CA LEU A 46 11.38 -20.66 0.16
C LEU A 46 10.08 -21.31 0.65
N ALA A 47 9.92 -22.62 0.47
CA ALA A 47 8.77 -23.37 1.00
C ALA A 47 8.65 -23.29 2.53
N GLY A 48 9.76 -23.07 3.24
CA GLY A 48 9.81 -22.94 4.69
C GLY A 48 9.69 -21.52 5.22
N VAL A 49 9.61 -20.49 4.35
CA VAL A 49 9.54 -19.09 4.79
C VAL A 49 8.28 -18.84 5.61
N LYS A 50 8.45 -18.11 6.72
CA LYS A 50 7.38 -17.60 7.57
C LYS A 50 7.57 -16.12 7.79
N LEU A 51 6.49 -15.37 7.70
CA LEU A 51 6.48 -13.93 7.91
C LEU A 51 6.12 -13.58 9.36
N TYR A 52 6.51 -12.40 9.80
CA TYR A 52 6.24 -11.93 11.17
C TYR A 52 4.77 -12.07 11.58
N SER A 53 3.84 -11.74 10.69
CA SER A 53 2.40 -11.81 10.95
C SER A 53 1.90 -13.21 11.28
N GLU A 54 2.61 -14.26 10.84
CA GLU A 54 2.26 -15.65 11.12
C GLU A 54 2.64 -16.12 12.53
N TYR A 55 3.49 -15.35 13.22
CA TYR A 55 3.87 -15.60 14.61
C TYR A 55 3.02 -14.80 15.59
N LEU A 56 2.13 -13.94 15.12
CA LEU A 56 1.26 -13.18 16.00
C LEU A 56 0.26 -14.14 16.65
N PRO A 57 0.27 -14.26 17.99
CA PRO A 57 -0.65 -15.17 18.66
C PRO A 57 -2.06 -14.62 18.52
N LYS A 58 -2.92 -15.33 17.89
CA LYS A 58 -4.37 -15.37 18.09
C LYS A 58 -5.25 -15.36 16.84
N ALA A 59 -6.34 -16.01 17.07
CA ALA A 59 -7.40 -16.45 16.19
C ALA A 59 -8.12 -15.35 15.35
N ALA A 60 -7.97 -14.08 15.67
CA ALA A 60 -8.58 -12.98 14.92
C ALA A 60 -7.73 -12.53 13.72
N GLU A 61 -6.47 -12.95 13.66
CA GLU A 61 -5.58 -12.61 12.55
C GLU A 61 -5.68 -13.74 11.51
N LYS A 62 -6.25 -13.43 10.35
CA LYS A 62 -6.34 -14.41 9.26
C LYS A 62 -4.93 -14.80 8.83
N PRO A 63 -4.57 -16.10 8.87
CA PRO A 63 -3.28 -16.55 8.40
C PRO A 63 -3.18 -16.29 6.88
N TYR A 64 -1.95 -16.05 6.40
CA TYR A 64 -1.70 -16.06 4.97
C TYR A 64 -2.02 -17.43 4.36
N THR A 65 -2.58 -17.43 3.16
CA THR A 65 -2.41 -18.58 2.25
C THR A 65 -0.94 -18.64 1.83
N ASP A 66 -0.51 -19.78 1.28
CA ASP A 66 0.88 -19.91 0.80
C ASP A 66 1.19 -18.85 -0.27
N GLU A 67 0.26 -18.61 -1.20
CA GLU A 67 0.40 -17.59 -2.23
C GLU A 67 0.51 -16.17 -1.63
N GLN A 68 -0.36 -15.80 -0.70
CA GLN A 68 -0.30 -14.50 -0.03
C GLN A 68 1.02 -14.28 0.70
N ARG A 69 1.57 -15.34 1.30
CA ARG A 69 2.89 -15.31 1.93
C ARG A 69 3.98 -14.98 0.93
N TYR A 70 3.99 -15.63 -0.24
CA TYR A 70 4.98 -15.35 -1.28
C TYR A 70 4.84 -13.96 -1.88
N LEU A 71 3.61 -13.49 -2.10
CA LEU A 71 3.36 -12.13 -2.57
C LEU A 71 3.87 -11.08 -1.58
N GLN A 72 3.56 -11.25 -0.29
CA GLN A 72 4.05 -10.35 0.76
C GLN A 72 5.58 -10.42 0.88
N PHE A 73 6.16 -11.62 0.80
CA PHE A 73 7.61 -11.81 0.82
C PHE A 73 8.31 -11.11 -0.34
N LEU A 74 7.76 -11.19 -1.54
CA LEU A 74 8.28 -10.49 -2.72
C LEU A 74 8.16 -8.97 -2.59
N TRP A 75 7.03 -8.48 -2.04
CA TRP A 75 6.86 -7.06 -1.74
C TRP A 75 7.97 -6.55 -0.82
N ASP A 76 8.18 -7.22 0.30
CA ASP A 76 9.18 -6.84 1.30
C ASP A 76 10.61 -6.99 0.75
N SER A 77 10.85 -7.99 -0.10
CA SER A 77 12.16 -8.25 -0.72
C SER A 77 12.58 -7.16 -1.71
N LEU A 78 11.62 -6.46 -2.34
CA LEU A 78 11.95 -5.41 -3.30
C LEU A 78 12.81 -4.31 -2.68
N GLU A 79 12.61 -3.97 -1.40
CA GLU A 79 13.38 -2.92 -0.73
C GLU A 79 14.89 -3.23 -0.64
N HIS A 80 15.24 -4.50 -0.79
CA HIS A 80 16.62 -4.99 -0.77
C HIS A 80 17.14 -5.36 -2.16
N ALA A 81 16.33 -5.16 -3.20
CA ALA A 81 16.69 -5.50 -4.57
C ALA A 81 17.51 -4.38 -5.23
N PRO A 82 18.49 -4.71 -6.10
CA PRO A 82 19.19 -3.72 -6.90
C PRO A 82 18.30 -2.85 -7.77
N LEU A 83 17.10 -3.33 -8.12
CA LEU A 83 16.13 -2.62 -8.94
C LEU A 83 15.12 -1.77 -8.12
N ALA A 84 15.22 -1.74 -6.79
CA ALA A 84 14.36 -0.92 -5.94
C ALA A 84 14.37 0.58 -6.30
N PRO A 85 15.51 1.21 -6.65
CA PRO A 85 15.54 2.61 -7.05
C PRO A 85 15.02 2.89 -8.48
N ALA A 86 14.84 1.86 -9.28
CA ALA A 86 14.37 2.01 -10.67
C ALA A 86 12.85 2.15 -10.68
N THR A 87 12.33 3.38 -10.69
CA THR A 87 10.88 3.67 -10.60
C THR A 87 10.07 3.00 -11.72
N ASN A 88 10.63 2.93 -12.94
CA ASN A 88 10.02 2.23 -14.07
C ASN A 88 10.01 0.70 -13.95
N PHE A 89 10.62 0.15 -12.91
CA PHE A 89 10.46 -1.24 -12.50
C PHE A 89 9.66 -1.35 -11.20
N ALA A 90 10.02 -0.56 -10.19
CA ALA A 90 9.49 -0.71 -8.83
C ALA A 90 7.98 -0.40 -8.73
N PHE A 91 7.48 0.64 -9.42
CA PHE A 91 6.06 0.97 -9.38
C PHE A 91 5.19 -0.08 -10.08
N PRO A 92 5.48 -0.48 -11.33
CA PRO A 92 4.75 -1.57 -11.97
C PRO A 92 4.85 -2.90 -11.20
N PHE A 93 6.02 -3.23 -10.66
CA PHE A 93 6.19 -4.41 -9.83
C PHE A 93 5.24 -4.41 -8.62
N ARG A 94 5.24 -3.32 -7.84
CA ARG A 94 4.35 -3.20 -6.66
C ARG A 94 2.88 -3.25 -7.06
N ARG A 95 2.51 -2.68 -8.20
CA ARG A 95 1.14 -2.75 -8.72
C ARG A 95 0.75 -4.19 -9.04
N ILE A 96 1.60 -4.95 -9.75
CA ILE A 96 1.36 -6.37 -10.05
C ILE A 96 1.12 -7.16 -8.75
N ILE A 97 1.98 -6.97 -7.76
CA ILE A 97 1.84 -7.66 -6.47
C ILE A 97 0.56 -7.21 -5.74
N ALA A 98 0.28 -5.91 -5.67
CA ALA A 98 -0.90 -5.37 -5.00
C ALA A 98 -2.20 -5.85 -5.63
N GLN A 99 -2.30 -5.90 -6.95
CA GLN A 99 -3.47 -6.40 -7.69
C GLN A 99 -3.81 -7.86 -7.34
N ARG A 100 -2.83 -8.65 -6.93
CA ARG A 100 -3.03 -10.04 -6.54
C ARG A 100 -3.16 -10.24 -5.03
N LEU A 101 -2.47 -9.45 -4.23
CA LEU A 101 -2.40 -9.58 -2.77
C LEU A 101 -3.53 -8.84 -2.05
N PHE A 102 -3.88 -7.63 -2.49
CA PHE A 102 -4.88 -6.81 -1.82
C PHE A 102 -6.27 -7.38 -2.02
N LEU A 103 -7.17 -7.09 -1.09
CA LEU A 103 -8.59 -7.44 -1.22
C LEU A 103 -9.19 -6.83 -2.49
N HIS A 104 -8.78 -5.60 -2.79
CA HIS A 104 -9.07 -4.89 -4.04
C HIS A 104 -7.91 -3.94 -4.34
N CYS A 105 -7.54 -3.84 -5.61
CA CYS A 105 -6.57 -2.86 -6.10
C CYS A 105 -7.04 -2.34 -7.46
N GLY A 106 -7.38 -1.06 -7.48
CA GLY A 106 -7.86 -0.36 -8.68
C GLY A 106 -6.74 -0.06 -9.67
N LYS A 107 -7.10 0.66 -10.74
CA LYS A 107 -6.17 1.07 -11.79
C LYS A 107 -5.19 2.12 -11.28
N ASN A 108 -4.03 2.20 -11.93
CA ASN A 108 -3.01 3.23 -11.67
C ASN A 108 -2.53 3.30 -10.21
N PHE A 109 -2.67 2.21 -9.44
CA PHE A 109 -2.10 2.15 -8.10
C PHE A 109 -0.58 2.33 -8.16
N CYS A 110 -0.07 3.30 -7.42
CA CYS A 110 1.36 3.57 -7.29
C CYS A 110 1.76 3.63 -5.81
N ALA A 111 2.82 2.94 -5.47
CA ALA A 111 3.41 3.01 -4.14
C ALA A 111 4.93 3.05 -4.23
N GLU A 112 5.54 3.91 -3.43
CA GLU A 112 6.97 3.89 -3.18
C GLU A 112 7.32 2.80 -2.15
N ALA A 113 8.47 2.93 -1.49
CA ALA A 113 8.93 2.06 -0.42
C ALA A 113 8.03 2.15 0.82
N ILE A 114 6.94 1.40 0.82
CA ILE A 114 5.98 1.33 1.94
C ILE A 114 6.01 -0.04 2.59
N ARG A 115 5.67 -0.10 3.87
CA ARG A 115 5.51 -1.35 4.62
C ARG A 115 4.08 -1.53 5.09
N PHE A 116 3.59 -2.75 5.00
CA PHE A 116 2.30 -3.14 5.58
C PHE A 116 2.35 -4.57 6.12
N ASN A 117 1.39 -4.93 6.93
CA ASN A 117 1.10 -6.32 7.26
C ASN A 117 -0.28 -6.69 6.72
N LEU A 118 -0.50 -7.98 6.47
CA LEU A 118 -1.79 -8.53 6.04
C LEU A 118 -2.39 -7.76 4.85
N GLY A 119 -1.64 -7.67 3.74
CA GLY A 119 -2.06 -6.96 2.53
C GLY A 119 -3.43 -7.39 2.01
N GLN A 120 -3.84 -8.63 2.25
CA GLN A 120 -5.18 -9.16 1.91
C GLN A 120 -6.34 -8.43 2.62
N ASN A 121 -6.07 -7.57 3.59
CA ASN A 121 -7.07 -6.74 4.26
C ASN A 121 -7.05 -5.27 3.77
N ILE A 122 -6.29 -4.97 2.73
CA ILE A 122 -6.21 -3.63 2.12
C ILE A 122 -7.09 -3.59 0.88
N SER A 123 -7.91 -2.55 0.76
CA SER A 123 -8.60 -2.18 -0.48
C SER A 123 -8.12 -0.80 -0.92
N ALA A 124 -7.71 -0.68 -2.17
CA ALA A 124 -7.34 0.58 -2.80
C ALA A 124 -8.16 0.79 -4.07
N GLY A 125 -8.74 1.99 -4.21
CA GLY A 125 -9.45 2.41 -5.43
C GLY A 125 -8.49 2.76 -6.57
N ASP A 126 -9.04 3.41 -7.58
CA ASP A 126 -8.27 3.90 -8.73
C ASP A 126 -7.39 5.11 -8.36
N ASP A 127 -6.26 5.27 -9.05
CA ASP A 127 -5.38 6.44 -8.93
C ASP A 127 -4.84 6.72 -7.51
N VAL A 128 -4.68 5.68 -6.70
CA VAL A 128 -4.10 5.79 -5.35
C VAL A 128 -2.58 5.92 -5.44
N PHE A 129 -2.04 6.91 -4.73
CA PHE A 129 -0.60 7.10 -4.60
C PHE A 129 -0.16 7.10 -3.14
N ILE A 130 0.87 6.28 -2.80
CA ILE A 130 1.40 6.17 -1.44
C ILE A 130 2.91 6.39 -1.46
N ASN A 131 3.37 7.45 -0.76
CA ASN A 131 4.78 7.81 -0.68
C ASN A 131 5.56 6.94 0.31
N ALA A 132 6.88 7.05 0.20
CA ALA A 132 7.87 6.27 0.93
C ALA A 132 7.74 6.39 2.47
N GLY A 133 8.15 5.33 3.16
CA GLY A 133 8.17 5.29 4.62
C GLY A 133 6.80 5.14 5.28
N THR A 134 5.72 5.10 4.50
CA THR A 134 4.38 4.85 5.03
C THR A 134 4.29 3.43 5.61
N TYR A 135 3.68 3.32 6.79
CA TYR A 135 3.38 2.05 7.42
C TYR A 135 1.87 1.85 7.58
N ILE A 136 1.36 0.72 7.12
CA ILE A 136 -0.05 0.34 7.19
C ILE A 136 -0.19 -0.94 8.02
N ASP A 137 -0.75 -0.81 9.22
CA ASP A 137 -1.21 -1.96 9.97
C ASP A 137 -2.64 -2.32 9.55
N ALA A 138 -2.78 -3.33 8.71
CA ALA A 138 -4.05 -3.68 8.10
C ALA A 138 -4.81 -4.82 8.82
N LYS A 139 -4.49 -5.11 10.08
CA LYS A 139 -5.15 -6.19 10.83
C LYS A 139 -6.68 -6.04 10.91
N GLY A 140 -7.17 -4.81 11.11
CA GLY A 140 -8.59 -4.47 11.16
C GLY A 140 -9.20 -4.06 9.82
N GLY A 141 -8.39 -4.01 8.76
CA GLY A 141 -8.79 -3.59 7.42
C GLY A 141 -8.52 -2.10 7.14
N VAL A 142 -8.08 -1.82 5.92
CA VAL A 142 -7.86 -0.45 5.42
C VAL A 142 -8.52 -0.31 4.06
N THR A 143 -9.33 0.72 3.90
CA THR A 143 -9.94 1.08 2.62
C THR A 143 -9.46 2.47 2.20
N LEU A 144 -8.86 2.56 1.03
CA LEU A 144 -8.48 3.78 0.36
C LEU A 144 -9.40 3.96 -0.84
N GLY A 145 -10.10 5.08 -0.91
CA GLY A 145 -10.96 5.45 -2.05
C GLY A 145 -10.15 5.82 -3.30
N ASN A 146 -10.84 6.36 -4.31
CA ASN A 146 -10.21 6.78 -5.55
C ASN A 146 -9.41 8.07 -5.36
N ALA A 147 -8.33 8.21 -6.11
CA ALA A 147 -7.45 9.39 -6.10
C ALA A 147 -6.98 9.82 -4.70
N VAL A 148 -6.85 8.85 -3.79
CA VAL A 148 -6.28 9.09 -2.46
C VAL A 148 -4.78 9.29 -2.58
N GLY A 149 -4.27 10.32 -1.90
CA GLY A 149 -2.82 10.56 -1.80
C GLY A 149 -2.34 10.47 -0.37
N ILE A 150 -1.34 9.62 -0.15
CA ILE A 150 -0.69 9.43 1.14
C ILE A 150 0.74 9.95 1.05
N GLY A 151 1.08 10.90 1.89
CA GLY A 151 2.42 11.49 1.99
C GLY A 151 3.42 10.55 2.67
N GLU A 152 4.68 10.98 2.71
CA GLU A 152 5.78 10.21 3.31
C GLU A 152 5.58 10.02 4.81
N TRP A 153 6.02 8.87 5.32
CA TRP A 153 6.06 8.55 6.75
C TRP A 153 4.69 8.60 7.44
N VAL A 154 3.60 8.47 6.72
CA VAL A 154 2.26 8.31 7.29
C VAL A 154 2.15 6.97 7.99
N ARG A 155 1.43 6.91 9.10
CA ARG A 155 1.14 5.69 9.83
C ARG A 155 -0.36 5.48 9.95
N ILE A 156 -0.82 4.30 9.55
CA ILE A 156 -2.23 3.91 9.67
C ILE A 156 -2.30 2.68 10.57
N PHE A 157 -3.03 2.79 11.67
CA PHE A 157 -3.22 1.70 12.61
C PHE A 157 -4.69 1.28 12.65
N THR A 158 -4.93 -0.03 12.70
CA THR A 158 -6.27 -0.61 12.72
C THR A 158 -6.51 -1.53 13.91
N HIS A 159 -5.58 -1.57 14.87
CA HIS A 159 -5.76 -2.32 16.11
C HIS A 159 -5.21 -1.55 17.31
N THR A 160 -5.67 -1.92 18.49
CA THR A 160 -5.13 -1.49 19.78
C THR A 160 -5.11 -2.65 20.76
N HIS A 161 -4.34 -2.53 21.81
CA HIS A 161 -4.28 -3.48 22.91
C HIS A 161 -5.08 -2.97 24.11
N SER A 162 -5.60 -3.91 24.90
CA SER A 162 -6.21 -3.58 26.19
C SER A 162 -5.16 -3.06 27.16
N GLU A 163 -5.52 -2.08 27.98
CA GLU A 163 -4.65 -1.56 29.03
C GLU A 163 -4.46 -2.55 30.17
N SER A 164 -5.43 -3.43 30.40
CA SER A 164 -5.41 -4.41 31.50
C SER A 164 -4.83 -5.77 31.10
N ASP A 165 -4.98 -6.17 29.84
CA ASP A 165 -4.40 -7.41 29.29
C ASP A 165 -3.88 -7.14 27.88
N HIS A 166 -2.57 -7.00 27.74
CA HIS A 166 -1.93 -6.75 26.46
C HIS A 166 -2.15 -7.86 25.41
N ALA A 167 -2.55 -9.06 25.84
CA ALA A 167 -2.92 -10.12 24.93
C ALA A 167 -4.31 -9.89 24.28
N GLU A 168 -5.18 -9.12 24.91
CA GLU A 168 -6.45 -8.72 24.30
C GLU A 168 -6.24 -7.59 23.29
N ARG A 169 -6.88 -7.72 22.15
CA ARG A 169 -6.81 -6.75 21.05
C ARG A 169 -8.19 -6.41 20.55
N THR A 170 -8.35 -5.16 20.15
CA THR A 170 -9.52 -4.72 19.39
C THR A 170 -9.09 -4.26 18.01
N TYR A 171 -9.93 -4.53 17.04
CA TYR A 171 -9.70 -4.22 15.63
C TYR A 171 -10.79 -3.27 15.16
N ALA A 172 -10.41 -2.20 14.48
CA ALA A 172 -11.35 -1.24 13.91
C ALA A 172 -10.78 -0.74 12.58
N PRO A 173 -11.54 -0.87 11.47
CA PRO A 173 -11.06 -0.50 10.15
C PRO A 173 -10.81 1.00 10.05
N VAL A 174 -9.87 1.37 9.18
CA VAL A 174 -9.67 2.77 8.76
C VAL A 174 -10.17 2.92 7.33
N VAL A 175 -10.95 3.97 7.09
CA VAL A 175 -11.48 4.32 5.78
C VAL A 175 -10.99 5.70 5.39
N ILE A 176 -10.40 5.83 4.20
CA ILE A 176 -9.99 7.11 3.63
C ILE A 176 -10.79 7.30 2.34
N GLY A 177 -11.68 8.28 2.35
CA GLY A 177 -12.61 8.57 1.26
C GLY A 177 -11.93 9.12 0.00
N ASP A 178 -12.67 9.11 -1.10
CA ASP A 178 -12.21 9.55 -2.41
C ASP A 178 -11.59 10.95 -2.36
N TYR A 179 -10.53 11.17 -3.12
CA TYR A 179 -9.83 12.45 -3.27
C TYR A 179 -9.24 13.03 -1.99
N ALA A 180 -9.26 12.29 -0.88
CA ALA A 180 -8.63 12.73 0.37
C ALA A 180 -7.11 12.74 0.25
N LYS A 181 -6.48 13.62 1.03
CA LYS A 181 -5.02 13.75 1.10
C LYS A 181 -4.56 13.66 2.55
N VAL A 182 -3.62 12.77 2.81
CA VAL A 182 -2.97 12.64 4.11
C VAL A 182 -1.53 13.04 3.95
N TYR A 183 -1.13 14.17 4.54
CA TYR A 183 0.21 14.70 4.37
C TYR A 183 1.22 14.05 5.32
N SER A 184 2.49 14.25 4.96
CA SER A 184 3.65 13.55 5.51
C SER A 184 3.68 13.54 7.05
N GLY A 185 4.04 12.38 7.60
CA GLY A 185 4.18 12.16 9.04
C GLY A 185 2.89 12.09 9.84
N ALA A 186 1.71 12.20 9.20
CA ALA A 186 0.43 12.06 9.91
C ALA A 186 0.22 10.64 10.42
N MET A 187 -0.57 10.50 11.48
CA MET A 187 -0.96 9.23 12.08
C MET A 187 -2.48 9.12 12.14
N ILE A 188 -3.02 8.01 11.63
CA ILE A 188 -4.45 7.71 11.65
C ILE A 188 -4.66 6.55 12.62
N LEU A 189 -5.51 6.76 13.62
CA LEU A 189 -5.80 5.78 14.67
C LEU A 189 -6.93 4.83 14.26
N PRO A 190 -7.04 3.67 14.94
CA PRO A 190 -8.04 2.66 14.63
C PRO A 190 -9.49 3.21 14.65
N GLY A 191 -10.29 2.78 13.67
CA GLY A 191 -11.70 3.12 13.55
C GLY A 191 -12.01 4.47 12.92
N VAL A 192 -10.98 5.23 12.52
CA VAL A 192 -11.16 6.57 11.94
C VAL A 192 -11.62 6.49 10.49
N THR A 193 -12.60 7.32 10.15
CA THR A 193 -13.01 7.61 8.77
C THR A 193 -12.55 9.01 8.37
N ILE A 194 -11.77 9.11 7.31
CA ILE A 194 -11.41 10.38 6.64
C ILE A 194 -12.40 10.59 5.50
N GLY A 195 -13.19 11.66 5.59
CA GLY A 195 -14.22 11.96 4.59
C GLY A 195 -13.67 12.32 3.23
N GLU A 196 -14.53 12.20 2.20
CA GLU A 196 -14.21 12.56 0.80
C GLU A 196 -13.60 13.96 0.72
N GLN A 197 -12.54 14.09 -0.09
CA GLN A 197 -11.81 15.36 -0.32
C GLN A 197 -11.22 16.01 0.95
N ALA A 198 -11.25 15.36 2.10
CA ALA A 198 -10.62 15.90 3.31
C ALA A 198 -9.09 15.95 3.18
N ILE A 199 -8.49 16.82 3.97
CA ILE A 199 -7.03 16.96 4.09
C ILE A 199 -6.62 16.75 5.54
N VAL A 200 -5.73 15.82 5.76
CA VAL A 200 -5.01 15.67 7.03
C VAL A 200 -3.66 16.35 6.87
N ALA A 201 -3.41 17.37 7.66
CA ALA A 201 -2.16 18.12 7.63
C ALA A 201 -0.98 17.28 8.13
N GLY A 202 0.24 17.65 7.70
CA GLY A 202 1.46 16.95 8.09
C GLY A 202 1.65 16.88 9.60
N GLY A 203 2.08 15.72 10.09
CA GLY A 203 2.32 15.46 11.51
C GLY A 203 1.06 15.40 12.39
N ALA A 204 -0.13 15.49 11.84
CA ALA A 204 -1.38 15.41 12.62
C ALA A 204 -1.63 13.99 13.15
N VAL A 205 -2.19 13.88 14.37
CA VAL A 205 -2.65 12.61 14.94
C VAL A 205 -4.17 12.58 14.96
N VAL A 206 -4.76 11.81 14.04
CA VAL A 206 -6.22 11.75 13.85
C VAL A 206 -6.80 10.65 14.73
N THR A 207 -7.60 11.08 15.70
CA THR A 207 -8.21 10.21 16.72
C THR A 207 -9.73 10.12 16.58
N LYS A 208 -10.34 10.87 15.65
CA LYS A 208 -11.79 10.92 15.38
C LYS A 208 -12.03 11.10 13.90
N ASP A 209 -13.22 10.78 13.45
CA ASP A 209 -13.64 10.95 12.07
C ASP A 209 -13.44 12.39 11.59
N VAL A 210 -13.03 12.51 10.35
CA VAL A 210 -12.81 13.79 9.65
C VAL A 210 -13.94 14.01 8.66
N PRO A 211 -14.72 15.11 8.79
CA PRO A 211 -15.80 15.38 7.85
C PRO A 211 -15.30 15.58 6.41
N PRO A 212 -16.13 15.30 5.39
CA PRO A 212 -15.81 15.60 4.00
C PRO A 212 -15.41 17.08 3.82
N ASN A 213 -14.45 17.33 2.93
CA ASN A 213 -13.92 18.67 2.63
C ASN A 213 -13.28 19.42 3.80
N ALA A 214 -13.13 18.80 4.96
CA ALA A 214 -12.46 19.43 6.10
C ALA A 214 -10.94 19.35 5.97
N VAL A 215 -10.26 20.32 6.55
CA VAL A 215 -8.82 20.29 6.81
C VAL A 215 -8.62 20.16 8.30
N VAL A 216 -7.91 19.10 8.70
CA VAL A 216 -7.56 18.85 10.10
C VAL A 216 -6.08 18.95 10.36
N ALA A 217 -5.69 19.42 11.53
CA ALA A 217 -4.30 19.55 11.95
C ALA A 217 -4.16 19.42 13.47
N GLY A 218 -2.95 19.12 13.94
CA GLY A 218 -2.58 19.09 15.36
C GLY A 218 -2.59 17.70 15.99
N ILE A 219 -2.33 17.65 17.30
CA ILE A 219 -2.25 16.46 18.15
C ILE A 219 -3.03 16.75 19.43
N PRO A 220 -4.25 16.17 19.61
CA PRO A 220 -5.06 15.48 18.60
C PRO A 220 -5.51 16.41 17.47
N ALA A 221 -5.74 15.84 16.27
CA ALA A 221 -6.18 16.61 15.11
C ALA A 221 -7.57 17.22 15.32
N GLN A 222 -7.71 18.48 14.93
CA GLN A 222 -8.97 19.23 14.98
C GLN A 222 -9.25 19.85 13.61
N VAL A 223 -10.52 20.05 13.29
CA VAL A 223 -10.92 20.79 12.09
C VAL A 223 -10.47 22.24 12.23
N ILE A 224 -9.60 22.69 11.31
CA ILE A 224 -9.09 24.07 11.30
C ILE A 224 -9.75 24.94 10.25
N ARG A 225 -10.31 24.35 9.19
CA ARG A 225 -11.03 25.04 8.12
C ARG A 225 -11.63 24.05 7.13
N GLN A 226 -12.44 24.55 6.21
CA GLN A 226 -12.83 23.83 4.99
C GLN A 226 -11.69 23.87 3.97
N ARG A 227 -11.62 22.84 3.13
CA ARG A 227 -10.67 22.78 2.01
C ARG A 227 -10.96 23.91 1.01
N LYS A 228 -9.92 24.63 0.61
CA LYS A 228 -10.02 25.66 -0.43
C LYS A 228 -9.91 24.97 -1.80
N THR A 229 -10.97 24.96 -2.55
CA THR A 229 -11.05 24.28 -3.84
C THR A 229 -11.30 25.22 -5.02
N GLU A 230 -11.50 26.51 -4.75
CA GLU A 230 -11.84 27.51 -5.79
C GLU A 230 -13.05 27.09 -6.62
N GLY A 231 -14.04 26.46 -5.98
CA GLY A 231 -15.24 25.93 -6.63
C GLY A 231 -15.08 24.61 -7.39
N ARG A 232 -13.86 24.06 -7.44
CA ARG A 232 -13.60 22.76 -8.05
C ARG A 232 -13.89 21.62 -7.07
N CYS A 233 -14.23 20.43 -7.59
CA CYS A 233 -14.45 19.23 -6.80
C CYS A 233 -14.01 17.98 -7.57
N ARG A 234 -13.73 16.92 -6.85
CA ARG A 234 -13.40 15.60 -7.40
C ARG A 234 -12.37 15.69 -8.54
N GLU A 235 -12.70 15.15 -9.70
CA GLU A 235 -11.83 15.10 -10.88
C GLU A 235 -11.39 16.49 -11.38
N GLN A 236 -12.10 17.53 -11.02
CA GLN A 236 -11.72 18.92 -11.36
C GLN A 236 -10.50 19.41 -10.56
N LEU A 237 -10.21 18.77 -9.43
CA LEU A 237 -8.99 19.00 -8.68
C LEU A 237 -7.87 18.19 -9.36
N ASN A 238 -6.70 18.79 -9.49
CA ASN A 238 -5.56 18.04 -9.96
C ASN A 238 -5.06 17.14 -8.83
N HIS A 239 -5.13 15.84 -9.04
CA HIS A 239 -4.68 14.81 -8.09
C HIS A 239 -3.42 14.09 -8.57
N THR A 240 -2.89 14.45 -9.72
CA THR A 240 -1.73 13.81 -10.32
C THR A 240 -0.47 14.17 -9.54
N TRP A 241 0.19 13.17 -8.99
CA TRP A 241 1.46 13.29 -8.25
C TRP A 241 2.68 13.10 -9.15
N LEU A 242 2.49 12.42 -10.27
CA LEU A 242 3.49 12.09 -11.25
C LEU A 242 3.18 12.82 -12.56
N TYR A 243 4.14 12.82 -13.48
CA TYR A 243 3.91 13.35 -14.83
C TYR A 243 2.73 12.64 -15.46
N ASP A 244 1.91 13.40 -16.18
CA ASP A 244 0.74 12.89 -16.89
C ASP A 244 1.10 11.68 -17.78
N GLY A 245 0.38 10.59 -17.65
CA GLY A 245 0.65 9.32 -18.34
C GLY A 245 1.84 8.50 -17.82
N ALA A 246 2.64 9.01 -16.88
CA ALA A 246 3.72 8.22 -16.29
C ALA A 246 3.15 7.16 -15.32
N PHE A 247 3.50 5.88 -15.55
CA PHE A 247 3.08 4.74 -14.72
C PHE A 247 1.58 4.45 -14.69
N GLN A 248 0.81 4.99 -15.64
CA GLN A 248 -0.58 4.62 -15.85
C GLN A 248 -0.68 3.24 -16.51
N ASP A 249 -1.77 2.53 -16.21
CA ASP A 249 -2.12 1.32 -16.96
C ASP A 249 -2.58 1.73 -18.37
N GLU A 250 -2.05 1.08 -19.41
CA GLU A 250 -2.48 1.24 -20.80
C GLU A 250 -3.86 0.59 -21.03
#